data_83d9f1a477a306d2773244141ca0a20a
#
_entry.id   83d9f1a477a306d2773244141ca0a20a
#
_cell.length_a   1.000
_cell.length_b   1.000
_cell.length_c   1.000
_cell.angle_alpha   90.00
_cell.angle_beta   90.00
_cell.angle_gamma   90.00
#
_symmetry.space_group_name_H-M   'P 1'
#
loop_
_entity.id
_entity.type
_entity.pdbx_description
1 polymer ?
#
loop_
_entity_poly.entity_id
_entity_poly.type
_entity_poly.pdbx_seq_one_letter_code
_entity_poly.pdbx_strand_id
1 'polypeptide(L)'
;MSIVSIVAREILDSRGNPTVEVDLSTEKGLFRAAVPSGASTGIYEALELRDGDKSRYKGKGVLKAVGHINDSLGPALIASGISVVEQEQLDNMMIEMDGTENKSQFGANAILGVSLAICKAGAAEKDVPLYRHIADLAGNTELVLPVPAFNVINGGSHAGNKLAMQEFMVLPVGAESFKEALRIGSELYHTLKGVIQEKYGQDATNVGDEGGFAPNILENSEALDLLQTAIEKAGFTDKVFYREGKYDLDFKSPPDPERHISGEELADIYQGFVNNYPVVSIEDPFDQDDWEAWSRLTAQVGIQVVGDDLTVTNPKRIEKAAEERACNCLLLKVNQIGSVTEAIQACKLAQANGWGVMVSHRSGETEDTFIADLVVGLCTGQIKTGAPCRSERLAKYNQLMRSVIEEELGDQARFAGHNFRNPSAL
;
A
#
# COMPACT_ATOMS: atom_id res chain seq x y z
N MET A 1 -28.93 10.26 -2.19
CA MET A 1 -29.13 11.30 -1.13
C MET A 1 -28.00 12.28 -1.16
N SER A 2 -28.32 13.54 -0.87
CA SER A 2 -27.35 14.64 -0.85
C SER A 2 -26.52 14.64 0.43
N ILE A 3 -25.33 15.23 0.33
CA ILE A 3 -24.42 15.44 1.46
C ILE A 3 -25.03 16.51 2.38
N VAL A 4 -25.12 16.22 3.68
CA VAL A 4 -25.61 17.16 4.69
C VAL A 4 -24.48 18.05 5.21
N SER A 5 -23.33 17.45 5.53
CA SER A 5 -22.16 18.21 6.00
C SER A 5 -20.85 17.50 5.66
N ILE A 6 -19.80 18.29 5.52
CA ILE A 6 -18.42 17.82 5.40
C ILE A 6 -17.58 18.66 6.36
N VAL A 7 -16.92 18.00 7.32
CA VAL A 7 -16.04 18.64 8.31
C VAL A 7 -14.71 17.92 8.33
N ALA A 8 -13.64 18.64 8.09
CA ALA A 8 -12.29 18.12 8.18
C ALA A 8 -11.58 18.60 9.45
N ARG A 9 -10.65 17.79 9.94
CA ARG A 9 -9.76 18.11 11.06
C ARG A 9 -8.38 17.50 10.86
N GLU A 10 -7.46 17.99 11.65
CA GLU A 10 -6.12 17.45 11.78
C GLU A 10 -6.12 16.39 12.88
N ILE A 11 -5.58 15.21 12.58
CA ILE A 11 -5.32 14.13 13.54
C ILE A 11 -3.87 13.70 13.44
N LEU A 12 -3.42 12.78 14.30
CA LEU A 12 -2.07 12.24 14.25
C LEU A 12 -2.07 10.83 13.62
N ASP A 13 -1.11 10.58 12.75
CA ASP A 13 -0.85 9.26 12.20
C ASP A 13 -0.01 8.38 13.14
N SER A 14 0.30 7.15 12.74
CA SER A 14 1.05 6.16 13.53
C SER A 14 2.50 6.58 13.86
N ARG A 15 3.03 7.61 13.18
CA ARG A 15 4.34 8.19 13.45
C ARG A 15 4.25 9.46 14.31
N GLY A 16 3.05 9.87 14.71
CA GLY A 16 2.80 11.11 15.43
C GLY A 16 2.85 12.36 14.56
N ASN A 17 2.77 12.23 13.24
CA ASN A 17 2.68 13.34 12.32
C ASN A 17 1.22 13.70 12.03
N PRO A 18 0.90 14.99 11.83
CA PRO A 18 -0.44 15.40 11.43
C PRO A 18 -0.87 14.79 10.09
N THR A 19 -2.15 14.44 10.01
CA THR A 19 -2.81 14.05 8.77
C THR A 19 -4.27 14.51 8.77
N VAL A 20 -4.92 14.44 7.61
CA VAL A 20 -6.30 14.88 7.40
C VAL A 20 -7.29 13.78 7.76
N GLU A 21 -8.29 14.10 8.54
CA GLU A 21 -9.49 13.29 8.77
C GLU A 21 -10.72 14.06 8.32
N VAL A 22 -11.64 13.38 7.65
CA VAL A 22 -12.89 13.94 7.13
C VAL A 22 -14.08 13.20 7.69
N ASP A 23 -15.04 13.95 8.22
CA ASP A 23 -16.38 13.50 8.56
C ASP A 23 -17.37 14.01 7.53
N LEU A 24 -18.02 13.09 6.83
CA LEU A 24 -19.09 13.39 5.90
C LEU A 24 -20.39 12.82 6.44
N SER A 25 -21.44 13.64 6.52
CA SER A 25 -22.75 13.23 7.01
C SER A 25 -23.78 13.23 5.90
N THR A 26 -24.62 12.21 5.91
CA THR A 26 -25.85 12.10 5.13
C THR A 26 -26.99 11.72 6.07
N GLU A 27 -28.20 11.54 5.57
CA GLU A 27 -29.32 11.01 6.37
C GLU A 27 -29.08 9.58 6.88
N LYS A 28 -28.15 8.84 6.25
CA LYS A 28 -27.74 7.48 6.69
C LYS A 28 -26.75 7.50 7.86
N GLY A 29 -26.20 8.64 8.20
CA GLY A 29 -25.27 8.78 9.32
C GLY A 29 -23.97 9.52 8.98
N LEU A 30 -22.94 9.28 9.80
CA LEU A 30 -21.62 9.89 9.69
C LEU A 30 -20.61 8.89 9.13
N PHE A 31 -19.84 9.35 8.14
CA PHE A 31 -18.81 8.55 7.46
C PHE A 31 -17.46 9.24 7.60
N ARG A 32 -16.56 8.57 8.28
CA ARG A 32 -15.22 9.09 8.63
C ARG A 32 -14.14 8.41 7.80
N ALA A 33 -13.23 9.21 7.27
CA ALA A 33 -12.05 8.75 6.58
C ALA A 33 -10.81 9.52 7.00
N ALA A 34 -9.66 8.84 7.04
CA ALA A 34 -8.37 9.43 7.33
C ALA A 34 -7.36 9.10 6.23
N VAL A 35 -6.46 10.03 5.96
CA VAL A 35 -5.52 9.95 4.84
C VAL A 35 -4.17 9.41 5.32
N PRO A 36 -3.59 8.36 4.67
CA PRO A 36 -2.25 7.89 4.98
C PRO A 36 -1.17 8.84 4.44
N SER A 37 0.06 8.72 4.96
CA SER A 37 1.20 9.55 4.58
C SER A 37 2.48 8.73 4.43
N GLY A 38 3.24 8.93 3.37
CA GLY A 38 4.50 8.23 3.10
C GLY A 38 5.70 8.81 3.87
N ALA A 39 6.69 7.97 4.16
CA ALA A 39 8.01 8.41 4.61
C ALA A 39 8.95 8.63 3.42
N SER A 40 8.94 7.71 2.48
CA SER A 40 9.59 7.81 1.18
C SER A 40 8.52 8.11 0.13
N THR A 41 8.68 9.15 -0.66
CA THR A 41 7.70 9.58 -1.66
C THR A 41 8.37 9.66 -3.03
N GLY A 42 7.72 9.08 -4.04
CA GLY A 42 8.12 9.24 -5.43
C GLY A 42 7.98 10.71 -5.88
N ILE A 43 8.92 11.19 -6.68
CA ILE A 43 8.92 12.59 -7.13
C ILE A 43 7.71 12.94 -8.01
N TYR A 44 7.03 11.95 -8.55
CA TYR A 44 5.85 12.11 -9.42
C TYR A 44 4.52 11.87 -8.70
N GLU A 45 4.52 11.67 -7.37
CA GLU A 45 3.29 11.58 -6.58
C GLU A 45 2.50 12.89 -6.61
N ALA A 46 1.18 12.79 -6.52
CA ALA A 46 0.34 13.95 -6.26
C ALA A 46 0.74 14.62 -4.93
N LEU A 47 0.58 15.93 -4.86
CA LEU A 47 1.11 16.73 -3.75
C LEU A 47 0.35 16.48 -2.45
N GLU A 48 1.04 15.98 -1.44
CA GLU A 48 0.60 16.05 -0.05
C GLU A 48 0.86 17.45 0.49
N LEU A 49 -0.21 18.24 0.68
CA LEU A 49 -0.08 19.62 1.12
C LEU A 49 0.23 19.68 2.61
N ARG A 50 1.40 20.22 2.93
CA ARG A 50 1.86 20.54 4.30
C ARG A 50 1.94 22.04 4.48
N ASP A 51 1.70 22.52 5.71
CA ASP A 51 1.66 23.95 6.01
C ASP A 51 3.02 24.63 5.86
N GLY A 52 4.12 23.93 6.13
CA GLY A 52 5.47 24.44 6.08
C GLY A 52 5.83 25.36 7.24
N ASP A 53 4.92 25.65 8.15
CA ASP A 53 5.15 26.44 9.36
C ASP A 53 5.94 25.65 10.39
N LYS A 54 7.24 25.92 10.49
CA LYS A 54 8.15 25.21 11.38
C LYS A 54 7.86 25.38 12.87
N SER A 55 7.09 26.41 13.25
CA SER A 55 6.68 26.63 14.64
C SER A 55 5.65 25.62 15.12
N ARG A 56 5.01 24.92 14.18
CA ARG A 56 3.95 23.97 14.45
C ARG A 56 4.24 22.64 13.74
N TYR A 57 4.34 21.52 14.50
CA TYR A 57 4.69 20.18 13.99
C TYR A 57 5.92 20.15 13.06
N LYS A 58 6.89 21.04 13.30
CA LYS A 58 8.11 21.17 12.49
C LYS A 58 7.84 21.36 10.98
N GLY A 59 6.75 22.02 10.63
CA GLY A 59 6.33 22.27 9.26
C GLY A 59 5.39 21.22 8.67
N LYS A 60 5.07 20.15 9.40
CA LYS A 60 4.25 19.04 8.90
C LYS A 60 2.75 19.19 9.16
N GLY A 61 2.28 20.31 9.69
CA GLY A 61 0.87 20.58 9.89
C GLY A 61 0.06 20.48 8.57
N VAL A 62 -1.24 20.24 8.68
CA VAL A 62 -2.16 20.09 7.52
C VAL A 62 -3.37 21.01 7.60
N LEU A 63 -3.27 22.12 8.34
CA LEU A 63 -4.39 23.07 8.49
C LEU A 63 -4.78 23.72 7.18
N LYS A 64 -3.85 23.96 6.24
CA LYS A 64 -4.19 24.46 4.90
C LYS A 64 -5.09 23.50 4.14
N ALA A 65 -4.74 22.20 4.13
CA ALA A 65 -5.55 21.17 3.51
C ALA A 65 -6.93 21.06 4.19
N VAL A 66 -6.97 21.08 5.51
CA VAL A 66 -8.22 21.11 6.30
C VAL A 66 -9.07 22.32 5.95
N GLY A 67 -8.47 23.51 5.85
CA GLY A 67 -9.15 24.74 5.45
C GLY A 67 -9.74 24.64 4.04
N HIS A 68 -9.02 24.08 3.09
CA HIS A 68 -9.53 23.87 1.73
C HIS A 68 -10.75 22.96 1.68
N ILE A 69 -10.82 21.96 2.56
CA ILE A 69 -12.02 21.12 2.67
C ILE A 69 -13.16 21.91 3.28
N ASN A 70 -12.95 22.54 4.42
CA ASN A 70 -14.00 23.21 5.18
C ASN A 70 -14.54 24.46 4.49
N ASP A 71 -13.70 25.20 3.79
CA ASP A 71 -14.05 26.51 3.22
C ASP A 71 -14.37 26.47 1.71
N SER A 72 -13.90 25.43 0.99
CA SER A 72 -14.05 25.37 -0.47
C SER A 72 -14.66 24.08 -0.98
N LEU A 73 -13.99 22.93 -0.78
CA LEU A 73 -14.44 21.64 -1.33
C LEU A 73 -15.77 21.19 -0.72
N GLY A 74 -15.87 21.24 0.59
CA GLY A 74 -17.10 20.83 1.32
C GLY A 74 -18.32 21.65 0.90
N PRO A 75 -18.28 22.98 0.99
CA PRO A 75 -19.38 23.83 0.55
C PRO A 75 -19.79 23.63 -0.90
N ALA A 76 -18.84 23.48 -1.81
CA ALA A 76 -19.12 23.27 -3.23
C ALA A 76 -19.82 21.92 -3.50
N LEU A 77 -19.36 20.83 -2.87
CA LEU A 77 -19.98 19.52 -3.01
C LEU A 77 -21.40 19.50 -2.43
N ILE A 78 -21.61 20.11 -1.28
CA ILE A 78 -22.95 20.23 -0.67
C ILE A 78 -23.88 21.02 -1.58
N ALA A 79 -23.43 22.16 -2.10
CA ALA A 79 -24.22 23.03 -2.99
C ALA A 79 -24.56 22.35 -4.32
N SER A 80 -23.74 21.42 -4.80
CA SER A 80 -23.99 20.69 -6.04
C SER A 80 -25.24 19.82 -6.01
N GLY A 81 -25.66 19.37 -4.84
CA GLY A 81 -26.76 18.45 -4.66
C GLY A 81 -26.55 17.03 -5.24
N ILE A 82 -25.32 16.73 -5.69
CA ILE A 82 -24.97 15.43 -6.27
C ILE A 82 -25.00 14.36 -5.18
N SER A 83 -25.57 13.20 -5.49
CA SER A 83 -25.64 12.06 -4.57
C SER A 83 -24.27 11.46 -4.31
N VAL A 84 -24.05 10.98 -3.08
CA VAL A 84 -22.81 10.27 -2.69
C VAL A 84 -22.54 8.98 -3.47
N VAL A 85 -23.52 8.43 -4.17
CA VAL A 85 -23.33 7.27 -5.05
C VAL A 85 -22.62 7.62 -6.35
N GLU A 86 -22.59 8.91 -6.72
CA GLU A 86 -21.94 9.43 -7.93
C GLU A 86 -20.46 9.76 -7.66
N GLN A 87 -19.67 8.74 -7.28
CA GLN A 87 -18.27 8.88 -6.88
C GLN A 87 -17.44 9.61 -7.94
N GLU A 88 -17.52 9.17 -9.18
CA GLU A 88 -16.74 9.74 -10.28
C GLU A 88 -17.08 11.21 -10.51
N GLN A 89 -18.35 11.55 -10.48
CA GLN A 89 -18.80 12.92 -10.70
C GLN A 89 -18.33 13.87 -9.58
N LEU A 90 -18.40 13.42 -8.33
CA LEU A 90 -17.93 14.20 -7.17
C LEU A 90 -16.41 14.32 -7.16
N ASP A 91 -15.68 13.24 -7.45
CA ASP A 91 -14.23 13.26 -7.53
C ASP A 91 -13.76 14.19 -8.66
N ASN A 92 -14.35 14.09 -9.84
CA ASN A 92 -14.01 14.96 -10.97
C ASN A 92 -14.31 16.42 -10.68
N MET A 93 -15.37 16.73 -9.96
CA MET A 93 -15.67 18.10 -9.52
C MET A 93 -14.54 18.68 -8.66
N MET A 94 -14.02 17.92 -7.70
CA MET A 94 -12.89 18.33 -6.86
C MET A 94 -11.60 18.50 -7.67
N ILE A 95 -11.33 17.58 -8.59
CA ILE A 95 -10.15 17.61 -9.46
C ILE A 95 -10.19 18.83 -10.38
N GLU A 96 -11.32 19.14 -10.97
CA GLU A 96 -11.53 20.33 -11.81
C GLU A 96 -11.41 21.64 -11.02
N MET A 97 -11.92 21.69 -9.80
CA MET A 97 -11.75 22.84 -8.91
C MET A 97 -10.29 23.09 -8.55
N ASP A 98 -9.49 22.03 -8.37
CA ASP A 98 -8.04 22.17 -8.16
C ASP A 98 -7.35 22.69 -9.42
N GLY A 99 -7.65 22.16 -10.57
CA GLY A 99 -7.18 22.60 -11.88
C GLY A 99 -5.70 22.38 -12.16
N THR A 100 -4.96 21.70 -11.27
CA THR A 100 -3.54 21.38 -11.45
C THR A 100 -3.33 19.88 -11.70
N GLU A 101 -2.24 19.52 -12.37
CA GLU A 101 -1.96 18.11 -12.70
C GLU A 101 -1.69 17.27 -11.44
N ASN A 102 -1.00 17.84 -10.46
CA ASN A 102 -0.58 17.14 -9.23
C ASN A 102 -1.40 17.48 -7.99
N LYS A 103 -2.58 18.11 -8.16
CA LYS A 103 -3.46 18.54 -7.07
C LYS A 103 -2.82 19.53 -6.08
N SER A 104 -1.93 20.39 -6.58
CA SER A 104 -1.17 21.33 -5.76
C SER A 104 -1.98 22.50 -5.22
N GLN A 105 -3.15 22.79 -5.78
CA GLN A 105 -4.01 23.89 -5.32
C GLN A 105 -4.64 23.60 -3.96
N PHE A 106 -5.28 22.43 -3.81
CA PHE A 106 -5.94 22.00 -2.58
C PHE A 106 -5.15 20.99 -1.77
N GLY A 107 -4.28 20.21 -2.44
CA GLY A 107 -3.57 19.09 -1.90
C GLY A 107 -4.29 17.74 -2.18
N ALA A 108 -3.51 16.72 -2.57
CA ALA A 108 -4.04 15.39 -2.77
C ALA A 108 -4.64 14.80 -1.49
N ASN A 109 -4.07 15.12 -0.34
CA ASN A 109 -4.59 14.72 0.96
C ASN A 109 -5.97 15.31 1.26
N ALA A 110 -6.24 16.56 0.88
CA ALA A 110 -7.57 17.16 1.03
C ALA A 110 -8.59 16.47 0.13
N ILE A 111 -8.30 16.31 -1.16
CA ILE A 111 -9.20 15.67 -2.13
C ILE A 111 -9.45 14.21 -1.76
N LEU A 112 -8.40 13.47 -1.41
CA LEU A 112 -8.53 12.06 -1.05
C LEU A 112 -9.38 11.85 0.20
N GLY A 113 -9.18 12.65 1.25
CA GLY A 113 -9.96 12.53 2.48
C GLY A 113 -11.46 12.61 2.22
N VAL A 114 -11.86 13.56 1.40
CA VAL A 114 -13.26 13.73 0.98
C VAL A 114 -13.71 12.56 0.08
N SER A 115 -12.89 12.17 -0.89
CA SER A 115 -13.19 11.05 -1.81
C SER A 115 -13.42 9.72 -1.08
N LEU A 116 -12.58 9.41 -0.09
CA LEU A 116 -12.74 8.21 0.76
C LEU A 116 -14.05 8.25 1.56
N ALA A 117 -14.37 9.38 2.16
CA ALA A 117 -15.61 9.56 2.93
C ALA A 117 -16.86 9.43 2.04
N ILE A 118 -16.83 9.98 0.83
CA ILE A 118 -17.88 9.82 -0.18
C ILE A 118 -18.10 8.34 -0.50
N CYS A 119 -17.04 7.58 -0.71
CA CYS A 119 -17.15 6.16 -1.05
C CYS A 119 -17.81 5.36 0.07
N LYS A 120 -17.46 5.61 1.32
CA LYS A 120 -18.11 5.00 2.49
C LYS A 120 -19.59 5.37 2.58
N ALA A 121 -19.92 6.64 2.37
CA ALA A 121 -21.29 7.11 2.36
C ALA A 121 -22.12 6.51 1.20
N GLY A 122 -21.50 6.38 0.03
CA GLY A 122 -22.14 5.77 -1.15
C GLY A 122 -22.51 4.31 -0.93
N ALA A 123 -21.66 3.53 -0.27
CA ALA A 123 -21.96 2.16 0.13
C ALA A 123 -23.18 2.10 1.06
N ALA A 124 -23.21 2.94 2.08
CA ALA A 124 -24.33 3.02 3.02
C ALA A 124 -25.64 3.47 2.33
N GLU A 125 -25.57 4.38 1.37
CA GLU A 125 -26.72 4.83 0.60
C GLU A 125 -27.35 3.69 -0.22
N LYS A 126 -26.54 2.79 -0.73
CA LYS A 126 -26.98 1.58 -1.47
C LYS A 126 -27.34 0.41 -0.54
N ASP A 127 -27.20 0.56 0.78
CA ASP A 127 -27.35 -0.52 1.77
C ASP A 127 -26.52 -1.77 1.43
N VAL A 128 -25.26 -1.56 0.99
CA VAL A 128 -24.30 -2.62 0.69
C VAL A 128 -22.99 -2.42 1.46
N PRO A 129 -22.22 -3.50 1.69
CA PRO A 129 -20.87 -3.37 2.26
C PRO A 129 -19.96 -2.53 1.36
N LEU A 130 -18.97 -1.87 1.96
CA LEU A 130 -18.04 -1.00 1.23
C LEU A 130 -17.31 -1.73 0.10
N TYR A 131 -16.83 -2.95 0.33
CA TYR A 131 -16.15 -3.74 -0.71
C TYR A 131 -17.08 -4.04 -1.90
N ARG A 132 -18.38 -4.25 -1.67
CA ARG A 132 -19.36 -4.46 -2.74
C ARG A 132 -19.59 -3.18 -3.55
N HIS A 133 -19.70 -2.05 -2.87
CA HIS A 133 -19.82 -0.76 -3.55
C HIS A 133 -18.61 -0.44 -4.42
N ILE A 134 -17.40 -0.71 -3.92
CA ILE A 134 -16.16 -0.55 -4.69
C ILE A 134 -16.15 -1.49 -5.90
N ALA A 135 -16.56 -2.74 -5.74
CA ALA A 135 -16.69 -3.69 -6.84
C ALA A 135 -17.65 -3.16 -7.92
N ASP A 136 -18.79 -2.62 -7.52
CA ASP A 136 -19.76 -2.02 -8.44
C ASP A 136 -19.16 -0.82 -9.20
N LEU A 137 -18.46 0.07 -8.51
CA LEU A 137 -17.75 1.20 -9.14
C LEU A 137 -16.70 0.73 -10.16
N ALA A 138 -16.04 -0.37 -9.87
CA ALA A 138 -15.05 -0.98 -10.75
C ALA A 138 -15.66 -1.88 -11.83
N GLY A 139 -16.95 -2.21 -11.77
CA GLY A 139 -17.61 -3.14 -12.67
C GLY A 139 -17.20 -4.60 -12.47
N ASN A 140 -16.76 -4.96 -11.26
CA ASN A 140 -16.37 -6.32 -10.90
C ASN A 140 -17.57 -7.09 -10.33
N THR A 141 -17.79 -8.29 -10.82
CA THR A 141 -18.81 -9.23 -10.31
C THR A 141 -18.23 -10.23 -9.33
N GLU A 142 -16.96 -10.54 -9.48
CA GLU A 142 -16.21 -11.46 -8.63
C GLU A 142 -15.52 -10.72 -7.48
N LEU A 143 -15.44 -11.39 -6.34
CA LEU A 143 -14.72 -10.92 -5.15
C LEU A 143 -13.69 -11.96 -4.75
N VAL A 144 -12.48 -11.49 -4.44
CA VAL A 144 -11.37 -12.36 -4.04
C VAL A 144 -10.68 -11.76 -2.81
N LEU A 145 -10.47 -12.59 -1.80
CA LEU A 145 -9.67 -12.25 -0.64
C LEU A 145 -8.18 -12.30 -0.99
N PRO A 146 -7.41 -11.30 -0.59
CA PRO A 146 -6.02 -11.16 -1.01
C PRO A 146 -5.08 -12.07 -0.23
N VAL A 147 -3.96 -12.44 -0.85
CA VAL A 147 -2.78 -12.90 -0.13
C VAL A 147 -2.14 -11.69 0.57
N PRO A 148 -1.93 -11.73 1.90
CA PRO A 148 -1.20 -10.68 2.59
C PRO A 148 0.31 -10.82 2.36
N ALA A 149 0.98 -9.73 2.01
CA ALA A 149 2.43 -9.62 2.01
C ALA A 149 2.85 -8.97 3.34
N PHE A 150 3.25 -9.80 4.31
CA PHE A 150 3.62 -9.33 5.63
C PHE A 150 5.06 -8.80 5.64
N ASN A 151 5.24 -7.53 5.92
CA ASN A 151 6.57 -6.95 6.11
C ASN A 151 7.11 -7.30 7.50
N VAL A 152 8.00 -8.29 7.59
CA VAL A 152 8.47 -8.85 8.86
C VAL A 152 9.89 -8.43 9.25
N ILE A 153 10.69 -7.92 8.30
CA ILE A 153 11.99 -7.29 8.56
C ILE A 153 12.03 -5.93 7.85
N ASN A 154 12.38 -4.90 8.60
CA ASN A 154 12.58 -3.55 8.09
C ASN A 154 14.07 -3.19 7.98
N GLY A 155 14.40 -2.46 6.93
CA GLY A 155 15.69 -1.84 6.71
C GLY A 155 15.53 -0.51 5.99
N GLY A 156 16.52 -0.09 5.22
CA GLY A 156 16.48 1.13 4.45
C GLY A 156 16.14 2.35 5.31
N SER A 157 15.33 3.25 4.79
CA SER A 157 14.83 4.43 5.51
C SER A 157 13.78 4.11 6.58
N HIS A 158 13.26 2.87 6.61
CA HIS A 158 12.22 2.43 7.55
C HIS A 158 12.79 1.89 8.88
N ALA A 159 14.11 1.78 9.01
CA ALA A 159 14.77 1.28 10.20
C ALA A 159 16.13 1.94 10.45
N GLY A 160 16.56 1.93 11.70
CA GLY A 160 17.87 2.47 12.12
C GLY A 160 19.04 1.50 11.97
N ASN A 161 18.84 0.30 11.41
CA ASN A 161 19.89 -0.68 11.16
C ASN A 161 20.71 -0.36 9.90
N LYS A 162 21.70 -1.19 9.56
CA LYS A 162 22.57 -1.00 8.39
C LYS A 162 22.05 -1.65 7.10
N LEU A 163 20.94 -2.37 7.19
CA LEU A 163 20.33 -3.06 6.05
C LEU A 163 19.88 -2.06 4.99
N ALA A 164 20.28 -2.27 3.74
CA ALA A 164 19.98 -1.36 2.64
C ALA A 164 18.52 -1.48 2.16
N MET A 165 18.03 -2.69 1.97
CA MET A 165 16.65 -2.93 1.52
C MET A 165 15.65 -2.60 2.61
N GLN A 166 14.53 -1.95 2.21
CA GLN A 166 13.57 -1.38 3.16
C GLN A 166 12.65 -2.42 3.79
N GLU A 167 12.29 -3.45 3.04
CA GLU A 167 11.25 -4.39 3.43
C GLU A 167 11.60 -5.80 2.98
N PHE A 168 11.40 -6.75 3.90
CA PHE A 168 11.43 -8.17 3.61
C PHE A 168 10.10 -8.76 4.00
N MET A 169 9.37 -9.26 2.99
CA MET A 169 7.98 -9.69 3.16
C MET A 169 7.83 -11.18 2.93
N VAL A 170 6.85 -11.76 3.64
CA VAL A 170 6.44 -13.15 3.47
C VAL A 170 5.01 -13.21 2.96
N LEU A 171 4.77 -14.08 1.97
CA LEU A 171 3.46 -14.27 1.32
C LEU A 171 2.99 -15.71 1.54
N PRO A 172 1.97 -15.95 2.38
CA PRO A 172 1.45 -17.30 2.65
C PRO A 172 0.50 -17.77 1.53
N VAL A 173 1.01 -17.91 0.32
CA VAL A 173 0.23 -18.29 -0.87
C VAL A 173 -0.33 -19.70 -0.83
N GLY A 174 0.24 -20.56 -0.02
CA GLY A 174 -0.22 -21.94 0.20
C GLY A 174 -1.31 -22.09 1.26
N ALA A 175 -1.80 -20.98 1.85
CA ALA A 175 -2.95 -21.02 2.74
C ALA A 175 -4.24 -21.30 1.96
N GLU A 176 -5.24 -21.88 2.65
CA GLU A 176 -6.54 -22.22 2.06
C GLU A 176 -7.57 -21.09 2.21
N SER A 177 -7.32 -20.13 3.12
CA SER A 177 -8.18 -18.97 3.39
C SER A 177 -7.36 -17.77 3.84
N PHE A 178 -7.96 -16.60 3.82
CA PHE A 178 -7.32 -15.40 4.38
C PHE A 178 -7.05 -15.55 5.89
N LYS A 179 -7.99 -16.11 6.62
CA LYS A 179 -7.87 -16.39 8.05
C LYS A 179 -6.68 -17.31 8.36
N GLU A 180 -6.50 -18.37 7.55
CA GLU A 180 -5.32 -19.24 7.66
C GLU A 180 -4.03 -18.48 7.31
N ALA A 181 -4.04 -17.67 6.24
CA ALA A 181 -2.89 -16.87 5.86
C ALA A 181 -2.46 -15.92 6.99
N LEU A 182 -3.41 -15.30 7.68
CA LEU A 182 -3.12 -14.43 8.82
C LEU A 182 -2.56 -15.22 10.02
N ARG A 183 -3.09 -16.41 10.29
CA ARG A 183 -2.55 -17.32 11.32
C ARG A 183 -1.10 -17.70 11.02
N ILE A 184 -0.82 -18.12 9.79
CA ILE A 184 0.54 -18.45 9.33
C ILE A 184 1.47 -17.25 9.52
N GLY A 185 1.05 -16.06 9.09
CA GLY A 185 1.82 -14.84 9.24
C GLY A 185 2.14 -14.49 10.70
N SER A 186 1.16 -14.65 11.59
CA SER A 186 1.34 -14.40 13.03
C SER A 186 2.30 -15.41 13.67
N GLU A 187 2.13 -16.69 13.42
CA GLU A 187 3.00 -17.74 13.95
C GLU A 187 4.43 -17.61 13.42
N LEU A 188 4.58 -17.32 12.13
CA LEU A 188 5.88 -17.07 11.53
C LEU A 188 6.57 -15.84 12.12
N TYR A 189 5.82 -14.77 12.34
CA TYR A 189 6.32 -13.53 12.95
C TYR A 189 6.89 -13.78 14.36
N HIS A 190 6.19 -14.57 15.18
CA HIS A 190 6.66 -14.96 16.51
C HIS A 190 7.86 -15.91 16.46
N THR A 191 7.88 -16.84 15.52
CA THR A 191 9.04 -17.73 15.30
C THR A 191 10.25 -16.93 14.86
N LEU A 192 10.10 -15.97 13.95
CA LEU A 192 11.17 -15.08 13.51
C LEU A 192 11.72 -14.24 14.68
N LYS A 193 10.83 -13.76 15.55
CA LYS A 193 11.25 -13.06 16.76
C LYS A 193 12.20 -13.92 17.61
N GLY A 194 11.87 -15.19 17.82
CA GLY A 194 12.73 -16.14 18.54
C GLY A 194 14.08 -16.35 17.85
N VAL A 195 14.09 -16.55 16.54
CA VAL A 195 15.33 -16.70 15.75
C VAL A 195 16.24 -15.47 15.87
N ILE A 196 15.66 -14.28 15.79
CA ILE A 196 16.42 -13.02 15.94
C ILE A 196 16.97 -12.88 17.36
N GLN A 197 16.18 -13.20 18.39
CA GLN A 197 16.62 -13.15 19.79
C GLN A 197 17.78 -14.11 20.06
N GLU A 198 17.71 -15.33 19.54
CA GLU A 198 18.78 -16.34 19.69
C GLU A 198 20.08 -15.88 19.04
N LYS A 199 20.02 -15.23 17.88
CA LYS A 199 21.19 -14.87 17.09
C LYS A 199 21.78 -13.51 17.47
N TYR A 200 20.95 -12.51 17.80
CA TYR A 200 21.35 -11.11 17.99
C TYR A 200 20.99 -10.52 19.33
N GLY A 201 20.30 -11.24 20.20
CA GLY A 201 19.84 -10.76 21.52
C GLY A 201 18.45 -10.08 21.48
N GLN A 202 17.92 -9.83 22.67
CA GLN A 202 16.55 -9.34 22.84
C GLN A 202 16.32 -7.94 22.22
N ASP A 203 17.31 -7.06 22.31
CA ASP A 203 17.20 -5.69 21.78
C ASP A 203 17.07 -5.65 20.25
N ALA A 204 17.47 -6.73 19.56
CA ALA A 204 17.33 -6.86 18.11
C ALA A 204 15.88 -7.08 17.64
N THR A 205 14.92 -7.24 18.54
CA THR A 205 13.50 -7.44 18.24
C THR A 205 12.67 -6.14 18.29
N ASN A 206 13.32 -4.99 18.32
CA ASN A 206 12.64 -3.71 18.10
C ASN A 206 12.06 -3.65 16.68
N VAL A 207 10.92 -2.98 16.53
CA VAL A 207 10.19 -2.92 15.28
C VAL A 207 10.28 -1.55 14.62
N GLY A 208 10.26 -1.53 13.30
CA GLY A 208 10.15 -0.32 12.50
C GLY A 208 8.72 0.22 12.40
N ASP A 209 8.54 1.24 11.56
CA ASP A 209 7.25 1.92 11.39
C ASP A 209 6.12 1.00 10.93
N GLU A 210 6.45 -0.05 10.21
CA GLU A 210 5.49 -1.01 9.65
C GLU A 210 5.36 -2.31 10.45
N GLY A 211 6.00 -2.37 11.62
CA GLY A 211 5.92 -3.50 12.55
C GLY A 211 6.93 -4.62 12.28
N GLY A 212 7.72 -4.56 11.22
CA GLY A 212 8.81 -5.50 10.95
C GLY A 212 9.97 -5.31 11.92
N PHE A 213 10.69 -6.39 12.25
CA PHE A 213 11.88 -6.33 13.10
C PHE A 213 13.03 -5.59 12.41
N ALA A 214 13.84 -4.91 13.17
CA ALA A 214 14.97 -4.14 12.68
C ALA A 214 16.30 -4.60 13.31
N PRO A 215 16.71 -5.88 13.12
CA PRO A 215 17.99 -6.35 13.64
C PRO A 215 19.15 -5.62 12.96
N ASN A 216 20.26 -5.44 13.68
CA ASN A 216 21.43 -4.77 13.13
C ASN A 216 22.25 -5.75 12.28
N ILE A 217 21.78 -5.98 11.07
CA ILE A 217 22.42 -6.82 10.05
C ILE A 217 22.90 -5.95 8.89
N LEU A 218 23.92 -6.43 8.16
CA LEU A 218 24.57 -5.70 7.09
C LEU A 218 24.13 -6.15 5.71
N GLU A 219 24.01 -7.46 5.53
CA GLU A 219 23.80 -8.06 4.23
C GLU A 219 22.32 -8.43 4.02
N ASN A 220 21.79 -8.12 2.84
CA ASN A 220 20.42 -8.46 2.49
C ASN A 220 20.18 -9.98 2.47
N SER A 221 21.19 -10.77 2.03
CA SER A 221 21.15 -12.24 2.10
C SER A 221 20.99 -12.76 3.52
N GLU A 222 21.55 -12.09 4.51
CA GLU A 222 21.40 -12.48 5.93
C GLU A 222 19.96 -12.33 6.40
N ALA A 223 19.24 -11.31 5.92
CA ALA A 223 17.81 -11.18 6.19
C ALA A 223 17.00 -12.33 5.56
N LEU A 224 17.32 -12.71 4.33
CA LEU A 224 16.69 -13.85 3.66
C LEU A 224 16.96 -15.18 4.38
N ASP A 225 18.19 -15.40 4.86
CA ASP A 225 18.54 -16.57 5.66
C ASP A 225 17.74 -16.65 6.96
N LEU A 226 17.52 -15.51 7.64
CA LEU A 226 16.67 -15.43 8.82
C LEU A 226 15.22 -15.83 8.51
N LEU A 227 14.68 -15.34 7.39
CA LEU A 227 13.33 -15.70 6.96
C LEU A 227 13.22 -17.18 6.63
N GLN A 228 14.17 -17.73 5.89
CA GLN A 228 14.20 -19.15 5.56
C GLN A 228 14.23 -20.03 6.82
N THR A 229 15.11 -19.69 7.76
CA THR A 229 15.21 -20.36 9.05
C THR A 229 13.89 -20.32 9.83
N ALA A 230 13.25 -19.15 9.86
CA ALA A 230 11.96 -18.98 10.55
C ALA A 230 10.83 -19.79 9.90
N ILE A 231 10.77 -19.82 8.57
CA ILE A 231 9.78 -20.60 7.81
C ILE A 231 9.97 -22.09 8.05
N GLU A 232 11.19 -22.59 8.04
CA GLU A 232 11.51 -24.00 8.32
C GLU A 232 11.16 -24.37 9.77
N LYS A 233 11.55 -23.55 10.75
CA LYS A 233 11.22 -23.77 12.17
C LYS A 233 9.73 -23.73 12.45
N ALA A 234 8.99 -22.88 11.74
CA ALA A 234 7.54 -22.77 11.88
C ALA A 234 6.78 -23.88 11.12
N GLY A 235 7.45 -24.64 10.23
CA GLY A 235 6.84 -25.72 9.47
C GLY A 235 6.04 -25.28 8.25
N PHE A 236 6.38 -24.13 7.65
CA PHE A 236 5.64 -23.54 6.52
C PHE A 236 6.41 -23.51 5.19
N THR A 237 7.40 -24.39 5.00
CA THR A 237 8.31 -24.39 3.83
C THR A 237 7.58 -24.41 2.50
N ASP A 238 6.46 -25.13 2.39
CA ASP A 238 5.68 -25.22 1.15
C ASP A 238 4.56 -24.18 1.03
N LYS A 239 4.40 -23.30 2.03
CA LYS A 239 3.28 -22.36 2.11
C LYS A 239 3.65 -20.89 2.01
N VAL A 240 4.93 -20.55 2.20
CA VAL A 240 5.38 -19.17 2.33
C VAL A 240 6.52 -18.87 1.37
N PHE A 241 6.43 -17.72 0.70
CA PHE A 241 7.42 -17.23 -0.24
C PHE A 241 7.83 -15.80 0.12
N TYR A 242 8.95 -15.31 -0.45
CA TYR A 242 9.56 -14.03 -0.10
C TYR A 242 9.29 -12.94 -1.11
N ARG A 243 9.44 -11.70 -0.62
CA ARG A 243 9.51 -10.48 -1.41
C ARG A 243 10.59 -9.55 -0.88
N GLU A 244 11.29 -8.88 -1.80
CA GLU A 244 12.29 -7.86 -1.51
C GLU A 244 11.89 -6.48 -2.01
N GLY A 245 12.41 -5.42 -1.36
CA GLY A 245 12.20 -4.04 -1.73
C GLY A 245 13.50 -3.21 -1.79
N LYS A 246 13.41 -2.05 -2.36
CA LYS A 246 14.33 -0.94 -2.73
C LYS A 246 15.79 -0.95 -2.31
N TYR A 247 16.64 -0.40 -3.22
CA TYR A 247 18.10 -0.36 -3.14
C TYR A 247 18.71 1.04 -2.90
N ASP A 248 19.65 1.09 -2.09
CA ASP A 248 21.01 1.67 -2.14
C ASP A 248 21.82 0.84 -1.14
N LEU A 249 22.82 0.12 -1.62
CA LEU A 249 23.47 -0.93 -0.83
C LEU A 249 24.34 -0.40 0.32
N ASP A 250 24.62 0.91 0.38
CA ASP A 250 25.44 1.49 1.45
C ASP A 250 25.17 2.99 1.73
N PHE A 251 23.98 3.46 1.43
CA PHE A 251 23.61 4.88 1.59
C PHE A 251 23.70 5.38 3.04
N LYS A 252 23.77 4.48 4.01
CA LYS A 252 23.86 4.80 5.45
C LYS A 252 25.32 5.02 5.91
N SER A 253 26.29 4.70 5.06
CA SER A 253 27.71 4.99 5.28
C SER A 253 28.12 6.30 4.61
N PRO A 254 29.25 6.90 4.98
CA PRO A 254 29.76 8.09 4.30
C PRO A 254 29.88 7.87 2.79
N PRO A 255 29.57 8.87 1.95
CA PRO A 255 29.62 8.74 0.49
C PRO A 255 30.97 8.24 -0.01
N ASP A 256 30.96 7.18 -0.82
CA ASP A 256 32.14 6.63 -1.47
C ASP A 256 31.77 6.21 -2.90
N PRO A 257 32.18 6.97 -3.92
CA PRO A 257 31.88 6.67 -5.31
C PRO A 257 32.40 5.31 -5.81
N GLU A 258 33.44 4.77 -5.18
CA GLU A 258 34.01 3.46 -5.56
C GLU A 258 33.12 2.28 -5.20
N ARG A 259 32.14 2.49 -4.31
CA ARG A 259 31.14 1.48 -3.91
C ARG A 259 29.86 1.49 -4.74
N HIS A 260 29.73 2.46 -5.65
CA HIS A 260 28.55 2.54 -6.49
C HIS A 260 28.57 1.43 -7.54
N ILE A 261 27.45 0.70 -7.62
CA ILE A 261 27.26 -0.37 -8.61
C ILE A 261 26.35 0.08 -9.73
N SER A 262 26.55 -0.50 -10.92
CA SER A 262 25.67 -0.27 -12.07
C SER A 262 24.31 -0.95 -11.91
N GLY A 263 23.33 -0.54 -12.70
CA GLY A 263 22.03 -1.23 -12.77
C GLY A 263 22.17 -2.69 -13.19
N GLU A 264 23.17 -3.03 -14.01
CA GLU A 264 23.44 -4.41 -14.43
C GLU A 264 24.01 -5.25 -13.28
N GLU A 265 24.97 -4.72 -12.54
CA GLU A 265 25.52 -5.38 -11.34
C GLU A 265 24.44 -5.58 -10.27
N LEU A 266 23.55 -4.60 -10.09
CA LEU A 266 22.43 -4.70 -9.18
C LEU A 266 21.41 -5.76 -9.64
N ALA A 267 21.13 -5.83 -10.94
CA ALA A 267 20.27 -6.87 -11.52
C ALA A 267 20.83 -8.28 -11.28
N ASP A 268 22.15 -8.46 -11.36
CA ASP A 268 22.82 -9.74 -11.05
C ASP A 268 22.64 -10.14 -9.59
N ILE A 269 22.68 -9.18 -8.67
CA ILE A 269 22.40 -9.42 -7.24
C ILE A 269 20.95 -9.93 -7.06
N TYR A 270 19.97 -9.27 -7.68
CA TYR A 270 18.57 -9.71 -7.61
C TYR A 270 18.36 -11.09 -8.22
N GLN A 271 19.01 -11.36 -9.36
CA GLN A 271 18.96 -12.69 -9.99
C GLN A 271 19.57 -13.76 -9.07
N GLY A 272 20.63 -13.44 -8.32
CA GLY A 272 21.20 -14.29 -7.30
C GLY A 272 20.19 -14.62 -6.18
N PHE A 273 19.42 -13.66 -5.71
CA PHE A 273 18.38 -13.90 -4.72
C PHE A 273 17.24 -14.79 -5.27
N VAL A 274 16.80 -14.53 -6.49
CA VAL A 274 15.77 -15.36 -7.14
C VAL A 274 16.23 -16.80 -7.32
N ASN A 275 17.52 -17.02 -7.62
CA ASN A 275 18.07 -18.35 -7.82
C ASN A 275 18.29 -19.13 -6.52
N ASN A 276 18.61 -18.44 -5.42
CA ASN A 276 19.02 -19.08 -4.17
C ASN A 276 17.90 -19.14 -3.12
N TYR A 277 16.84 -18.35 -3.27
CA TYR A 277 15.73 -18.29 -2.34
C TYR A 277 14.38 -18.35 -3.08
N PRO A 278 13.29 -18.79 -2.43
CA PRO A 278 11.96 -18.82 -3.05
C PRO A 278 11.34 -17.41 -3.15
N VAL A 279 12.02 -16.51 -3.86
CA VAL A 279 11.55 -15.14 -4.14
C VAL A 279 10.52 -15.17 -5.25
N VAL A 280 9.35 -14.58 -5.03
CA VAL A 280 8.24 -14.53 -6.01
C VAL A 280 7.90 -13.11 -6.45
N SER A 281 8.43 -12.10 -5.79
CA SER A 281 8.15 -10.70 -6.08
C SER A 281 9.28 -9.79 -5.62
N ILE A 282 9.61 -8.78 -6.44
CA ILE A 282 10.54 -7.69 -6.14
C ILE A 282 9.82 -6.37 -6.37
N GLU A 283 10.01 -5.40 -5.47
CA GLU A 283 9.43 -4.05 -5.61
C GLU A 283 10.54 -3.01 -5.77
N ASP A 284 10.34 -2.12 -6.73
CA ASP A 284 11.25 -1.00 -7.05
C ASP A 284 12.74 -1.42 -7.06
N PRO A 285 13.12 -2.33 -7.97
CA PRO A 285 14.50 -2.81 -8.03
C PRO A 285 15.50 -1.73 -8.46
N PHE A 286 15.04 -0.66 -9.15
CA PHE A 286 15.88 0.41 -9.70
C PHE A 286 15.25 1.78 -9.45
N ASP A 287 16.01 2.84 -9.75
CA ASP A 287 15.52 4.22 -9.75
C ASP A 287 14.29 4.38 -10.65
N GLN A 288 13.37 5.25 -10.25
CA GLN A 288 12.08 5.49 -10.92
C GLN A 288 12.20 5.98 -12.38
N ASP A 289 13.37 6.39 -12.82
CA ASP A 289 13.63 6.86 -14.18
C ASP A 289 14.63 5.98 -14.97
N ASP A 290 15.14 4.90 -14.36
CA ASP A 290 16.03 3.93 -15.04
C ASP A 290 15.23 2.85 -15.79
N TRP A 291 14.45 3.26 -16.78
CA TRP A 291 13.54 2.41 -17.56
C TRP A 291 14.21 1.20 -18.19
N GLU A 292 15.45 1.36 -18.66
CA GLU A 292 16.19 0.27 -19.32
C GLU A 292 16.52 -0.85 -18.34
N ALA A 293 16.99 -0.52 -17.13
CA ALA A 293 17.30 -1.51 -16.11
C ALA A 293 16.05 -2.28 -15.67
N TRP A 294 14.92 -1.57 -15.49
CA TRP A 294 13.62 -2.18 -15.19
C TRP A 294 13.19 -3.19 -16.27
N SER A 295 13.20 -2.79 -17.54
CA SER A 295 12.76 -3.64 -18.65
C SER A 295 13.63 -4.87 -18.79
N ARG A 296 14.93 -4.72 -18.62
CA ARG A 296 15.90 -5.83 -18.67
C ARG A 296 15.65 -6.85 -17.57
N LEU A 297 15.52 -6.40 -16.31
CA LEU A 297 15.29 -7.29 -15.18
C LEU A 297 13.95 -8.02 -15.31
N THR A 298 12.89 -7.31 -15.64
CA THR A 298 11.54 -7.89 -15.80
C THR A 298 11.50 -8.99 -16.85
N ALA A 299 12.27 -8.84 -17.95
CA ALA A 299 12.38 -9.85 -18.97
C ALA A 299 13.16 -11.12 -18.52
N GLN A 300 14.01 -11.00 -17.51
CA GLN A 300 14.93 -12.07 -17.10
C GLN A 300 14.46 -12.89 -15.91
N VAL A 301 13.79 -12.28 -14.92
CA VAL A 301 13.57 -12.93 -13.62
C VAL A 301 12.36 -13.85 -13.53
N GLY A 302 11.37 -13.73 -14.40
CA GLY A 302 10.17 -14.57 -14.42
C GLY A 302 9.24 -14.44 -13.19
N ILE A 303 9.55 -13.59 -12.23
CA ILE A 303 8.76 -13.31 -11.03
C ILE A 303 7.98 -12.00 -11.16
N GLN A 304 7.17 -11.68 -10.14
CA GLN A 304 6.50 -10.38 -10.09
C GLN A 304 7.51 -9.26 -9.86
N VAL A 305 7.49 -8.25 -10.72
CA VAL A 305 8.24 -7.00 -10.58
C VAL A 305 7.25 -5.86 -10.36
N VAL A 306 7.27 -5.27 -9.18
CA VAL A 306 6.29 -4.28 -8.75
C VAL A 306 6.83 -2.88 -8.93
N GLY A 307 6.06 -2.03 -9.61
CA GLY A 307 6.33 -0.59 -9.70
C GLY A 307 5.61 0.18 -8.61
N ASP A 308 6.38 0.78 -7.68
CA ASP A 308 5.92 1.75 -6.69
C ASP A 308 6.24 3.17 -7.18
N ASP A 309 7.43 3.66 -6.94
CA ASP A 309 7.84 5.00 -7.39
C ASP A 309 7.94 5.12 -8.92
N LEU A 310 8.12 3.99 -9.62
CA LEU A 310 8.08 3.94 -11.07
C LEU A 310 6.74 4.42 -11.64
N THR A 311 5.64 4.00 -11.05
CA THR A 311 4.29 4.22 -11.57
C THR A 311 3.47 5.23 -10.77
N VAL A 312 3.74 5.38 -9.47
CA VAL A 312 3.07 6.27 -8.51
C VAL A 312 1.54 6.28 -8.62
N THR A 313 0.94 5.12 -8.94
CA THR A 313 -0.51 4.99 -9.17
C THR A 313 -1.03 5.96 -10.25
N ASN A 314 -0.17 6.42 -11.14
CA ASN A 314 -0.49 7.40 -12.18
C ASN A 314 -0.68 6.72 -13.53
N PRO A 315 -1.88 6.83 -14.17
CA PRO A 315 -2.16 6.21 -15.46
C PRO A 315 -1.13 6.50 -16.54
N LYS A 316 -0.61 7.73 -16.66
CA LYS A 316 0.40 8.08 -17.66
C LYS A 316 1.70 7.30 -17.49
N ARG A 317 2.13 7.10 -16.24
CA ARG A 317 3.34 6.32 -15.96
C ARG A 317 3.10 4.82 -16.09
N ILE A 318 1.89 4.35 -15.79
CA ILE A 318 1.46 2.95 -16.01
C ILE A 318 1.49 2.63 -17.51
N GLU A 319 0.94 3.50 -18.36
CA GLU A 319 0.97 3.36 -19.83
C GLU A 319 2.41 3.24 -20.33
N LYS A 320 3.29 4.16 -19.93
CA LYS A 320 4.70 4.10 -20.29
C LYS A 320 5.38 2.82 -19.82
N ALA A 321 5.14 2.43 -18.57
CA ALA A 321 5.72 1.20 -18.02
C ALA A 321 5.23 -0.06 -18.77
N ALA A 322 3.98 -0.07 -19.23
CA ALA A 322 3.44 -1.14 -20.03
C ALA A 322 4.06 -1.18 -21.44
N GLU A 323 4.20 -0.04 -22.11
CA GLU A 323 4.84 0.08 -23.42
C GLU A 323 6.30 -0.39 -23.39
N GLU A 324 7.05 0.01 -22.37
CA GLU A 324 8.45 -0.36 -22.17
C GLU A 324 8.64 -1.72 -21.51
N ARG A 325 7.57 -2.38 -21.07
CA ARG A 325 7.60 -3.65 -20.31
C ARG A 325 8.50 -3.57 -19.07
N ALA A 326 8.45 -2.43 -18.38
CA ALA A 326 9.33 -2.13 -17.27
C ALA A 326 9.00 -2.91 -16.00
N CYS A 327 7.72 -3.19 -15.77
CA CYS A 327 7.23 -3.98 -14.63
C CYS A 327 6.00 -4.80 -15.04
N ASN A 328 5.49 -5.64 -14.13
CA ASN A 328 4.32 -6.48 -14.37
C ASN A 328 3.33 -6.47 -13.21
N CYS A 329 3.49 -5.56 -12.27
CA CYS A 329 2.57 -5.33 -11.16
C CYS A 329 2.56 -3.86 -10.77
N LEU A 330 1.37 -3.33 -10.53
CA LEU A 330 1.16 -2.01 -9.95
C LEU A 330 1.13 -2.10 -8.43
N LEU A 331 1.92 -1.28 -7.73
CA LEU A 331 1.65 -0.99 -6.32
C LEU A 331 0.65 0.17 -6.25
N LEU A 332 -0.55 -0.12 -5.75
CA LEU A 332 -1.63 0.85 -5.69
C LEU A 332 -1.68 1.51 -4.32
N LYS A 333 -1.39 2.79 -4.28
CA LYS A 333 -1.48 3.65 -3.10
C LYS A 333 -2.43 4.80 -3.39
N VAL A 334 -3.56 4.84 -2.72
CA VAL A 334 -4.64 5.81 -3.00
C VAL A 334 -4.18 7.27 -2.88
N ASN A 335 -3.24 7.56 -1.97
CA ASN A 335 -2.75 8.92 -1.76
C ASN A 335 -1.68 9.37 -2.78
N GLN A 336 -1.10 8.46 -3.57
CA GLN A 336 -0.18 8.84 -4.65
C GLN A 336 -0.89 9.52 -5.81
N ILE A 337 -2.15 9.20 -6.01
CA ILE A 337 -3.00 9.82 -7.05
C ILE A 337 -4.06 10.77 -6.47
N GLY A 338 -4.67 10.45 -5.34
CA GLY A 338 -5.47 11.37 -4.54
C GLY A 338 -6.98 11.32 -4.75
N SER A 339 -7.53 10.30 -5.41
CA SER A 339 -8.96 10.03 -5.45
C SER A 339 -9.27 8.55 -5.64
N VAL A 340 -10.42 8.11 -5.17
CA VAL A 340 -10.91 6.74 -5.36
C VAL A 340 -11.14 6.46 -6.85
N THR A 341 -11.72 7.39 -7.59
CA THR A 341 -11.98 7.25 -9.03
C THR A 341 -10.70 7.00 -9.81
N GLU A 342 -9.66 7.79 -9.59
CA GLU A 342 -8.37 7.62 -10.30
C GLU A 342 -7.64 6.35 -9.85
N ALA A 343 -7.73 5.95 -8.58
CA ALA A 343 -7.17 4.71 -8.09
C ALA A 343 -7.82 3.49 -8.77
N ILE A 344 -9.14 3.49 -8.95
CA ILE A 344 -9.87 2.46 -9.69
C ILE A 344 -9.43 2.45 -11.17
N GLN A 345 -9.30 3.59 -11.80
CA GLN A 345 -8.84 3.72 -13.18
C GLN A 345 -7.42 3.16 -13.35
N ALA A 346 -6.50 3.50 -12.45
CA ALA A 346 -5.14 2.97 -12.45
C ALA A 346 -5.11 1.45 -12.30
N CYS A 347 -5.91 0.90 -11.39
CA CYS A 347 -6.05 -0.54 -11.20
C CYS A 347 -6.52 -1.24 -12.48
N LYS A 348 -7.58 -0.73 -13.08
CA LYS A 348 -8.13 -1.31 -14.31
C LYS A 348 -7.17 -1.23 -15.49
N LEU A 349 -6.44 -0.14 -15.61
CA LEU A 349 -5.42 0.03 -16.64
C LEU A 349 -4.30 -1.01 -16.48
N ALA A 350 -3.81 -1.22 -15.27
CA ALA A 350 -2.82 -2.24 -14.98
C ALA A 350 -3.34 -3.65 -15.31
N GLN A 351 -4.54 -3.99 -14.86
CA GLN A 351 -5.18 -5.28 -15.13
C GLN A 351 -5.41 -5.52 -16.64
N ALA A 352 -5.79 -4.49 -17.38
CA ALA A 352 -5.97 -4.57 -18.86
C ALA A 352 -4.65 -4.87 -19.59
N ASN A 353 -3.50 -4.52 -19.00
CA ASN A 353 -2.18 -4.86 -19.52
C ASN A 353 -1.67 -6.23 -19.03
N GLY A 354 -2.50 -7.02 -18.35
CA GLY A 354 -2.13 -8.32 -17.81
C GLY A 354 -1.27 -8.26 -16.54
N TRP A 355 -1.19 -7.12 -15.89
CA TRP A 355 -0.44 -6.93 -14.66
C TRP A 355 -1.20 -7.43 -13.44
N GLY A 356 -0.44 -7.84 -12.43
CA GLY A 356 -0.94 -7.91 -11.06
C GLY A 356 -1.13 -6.50 -10.48
N VAL A 357 -1.91 -6.41 -9.42
CA VAL A 357 -2.08 -5.19 -8.63
C VAL A 357 -1.98 -5.54 -7.16
N MET A 358 -1.13 -4.83 -6.42
CA MET A 358 -1.00 -4.95 -4.98
C MET A 358 -1.50 -3.66 -4.33
N VAL A 359 -2.54 -3.75 -3.53
CA VAL A 359 -3.01 -2.61 -2.71
C VAL A 359 -2.08 -2.43 -1.53
N SER A 360 -1.65 -1.21 -1.27
CA SER A 360 -0.62 -0.91 -0.29
C SER A 360 -1.03 0.18 0.71
N HIS A 361 -0.57 0.01 1.93
CA HIS A 361 -0.53 1.04 2.96
C HIS A 361 0.58 2.07 2.70
N ARG A 362 0.74 2.99 3.63
CA ARG A 362 1.92 3.87 3.74
C ARG A 362 2.59 3.68 5.09
N SER A 363 3.81 4.23 5.24
CA SER A 363 4.54 4.17 6.54
C SER A 363 3.81 4.90 7.64
N GLY A 364 3.22 6.06 7.37
CA GLY A 364 2.30 6.76 8.26
C GLY A 364 0.87 6.36 7.99
N GLU A 365 0.29 5.58 8.89
CA GLU A 365 -1.07 5.07 8.79
C GLU A 365 -1.93 5.52 9.97
N THR A 366 -3.23 5.35 9.78
CA THR A 366 -4.25 5.55 10.80
C THR A 366 -5.03 4.25 11.02
N GLU A 367 -6.03 4.27 11.88
CA GLU A 367 -6.92 3.12 12.10
C GLU A 367 -7.99 2.95 11.00
N ASP A 368 -7.98 3.79 9.96
CA ASP A 368 -8.87 3.67 8.80
C ASP A 368 -8.64 2.35 8.08
N THR A 369 -9.72 1.64 7.74
CA THR A 369 -9.70 0.30 7.16
C THR A 369 -10.01 0.28 5.67
N PHE A 370 -10.13 1.42 5.02
CA PHE A 370 -10.60 1.54 3.63
C PHE A 370 -9.89 0.59 2.65
N ILE A 371 -8.57 0.48 2.74
CA ILE A 371 -7.79 -0.36 1.80
C ILE A 371 -8.09 -1.85 1.91
N ALA A 372 -8.60 -2.33 3.04
CA ALA A 372 -9.06 -3.71 3.19
C ALA A 372 -10.28 -4.00 2.31
N ASP A 373 -11.24 -3.10 2.30
CA ASP A 373 -12.40 -3.19 1.41
C ASP A 373 -12.01 -2.95 -0.05
N LEU A 374 -11.06 -2.03 -0.29
CA LEU A 374 -10.56 -1.71 -1.62
C LEU A 374 -9.95 -2.92 -2.32
N VAL A 375 -9.08 -3.66 -1.65
CA VAL A 375 -8.38 -4.81 -2.23
C VAL A 375 -9.34 -5.92 -2.63
N VAL A 376 -10.41 -6.12 -1.86
CA VAL A 376 -11.46 -7.11 -2.17
C VAL A 376 -12.33 -6.64 -3.33
N GLY A 377 -12.82 -5.41 -3.28
CA GLY A 377 -13.68 -4.83 -4.32
C GLY A 377 -13.00 -4.71 -5.68
N LEU A 378 -11.70 -4.41 -5.71
CA LEU A 378 -10.92 -4.36 -6.95
C LEU A 378 -10.45 -5.72 -7.46
N CYS A 379 -10.65 -6.80 -6.69
CA CYS A 379 -10.25 -8.16 -7.07
C CYS A 379 -8.75 -8.25 -7.41
N THR A 380 -7.89 -7.64 -6.59
CA THR A 380 -6.45 -7.53 -6.89
C THR A 380 -5.63 -8.71 -6.42
N GLY A 381 -6.10 -9.46 -5.44
CA GLY A 381 -5.50 -10.72 -5.00
C GLY A 381 -4.29 -10.61 -4.07
N GLN A 382 -3.81 -9.41 -3.75
CA GLN A 382 -2.69 -9.19 -2.85
C GLN A 382 -2.75 -7.83 -2.15
N ILE A 383 -2.34 -7.81 -0.88
CA ILE A 383 -2.29 -6.60 -0.07
C ILE A 383 -0.97 -6.50 0.70
N LYS A 384 -0.39 -5.31 0.71
CA LYS A 384 0.78 -4.96 1.51
C LYS A 384 0.36 -3.94 2.57
N THR A 385 0.24 -4.36 3.83
CA THR A 385 -0.17 -3.46 4.92
C THR A 385 0.60 -3.70 6.24
N GLY A 386 1.88 -4.09 6.11
CA GLY A 386 2.81 -4.22 7.22
C GLY A 386 2.88 -5.61 7.83
N ALA A 387 3.54 -5.71 8.98
CA ALA A 387 3.62 -6.92 9.78
C ALA A 387 2.28 -7.24 10.48
N PRO A 388 2.07 -8.46 10.96
CA PRO A 388 0.92 -8.78 11.82
C PRO A 388 1.13 -8.24 13.24
N CYS A 389 1.45 -6.96 13.34
CA CYS A 389 1.79 -6.22 14.55
C CYS A 389 1.50 -4.73 14.31
N ARG A 390 1.25 -3.97 15.40
CA ARG A 390 0.84 -2.57 15.43
C ARG A 390 -0.62 -2.35 14.96
N SER A 391 -1.37 -1.62 15.77
CA SER A 391 -2.83 -1.49 15.66
C SER A 391 -3.30 -0.95 14.31
N GLU A 392 -2.58 0.02 13.74
CA GLU A 392 -2.91 0.63 12.45
C GLU A 392 -2.74 -0.34 11.28
N ARG A 393 -1.89 -1.36 11.41
CA ARG A 393 -1.72 -2.45 10.43
C ARG A 393 -2.78 -3.53 10.65
N LEU A 394 -2.95 -3.94 11.90
CA LEU A 394 -3.95 -4.95 12.29
C LEU A 394 -5.38 -4.49 11.99
N ALA A 395 -5.67 -3.21 12.02
CA ALA A 395 -6.99 -2.68 11.63
C ALA A 395 -7.41 -3.19 10.25
N LYS A 396 -6.49 -3.20 9.26
CA LYS A 396 -6.75 -3.68 7.89
C LYS A 396 -6.88 -5.19 7.86
N TYR A 397 -5.98 -5.92 8.51
CA TYR A 397 -6.04 -7.39 8.56
C TYR A 397 -7.29 -7.89 9.29
N ASN A 398 -7.65 -7.27 10.41
CA ASN A 398 -8.86 -7.62 11.14
C ASN A 398 -10.14 -7.32 10.36
N GLN A 399 -10.14 -6.23 9.57
CA GLN A 399 -11.26 -5.90 8.67
C GLN A 399 -11.47 -7.00 7.62
N LEU A 400 -10.40 -7.55 7.06
CA LEU A 400 -10.46 -8.65 6.09
C LEU A 400 -10.99 -9.95 6.70
N MET A 401 -10.76 -10.19 8.00
CA MET A 401 -11.25 -11.39 8.71
C MET A 401 -12.69 -11.28 9.21
N ARG A 402 -13.18 -10.05 9.46
CA ARG A 402 -14.49 -9.86 10.11
C ARG A 402 -15.65 -10.35 9.25
N SER A 403 -16.80 -10.46 9.90
CA SER A 403 -18.09 -10.71 9.28
C SER A 403 -18.41 -9.83 8.07
N VAL A 404 -17.76 -8.70 7.95
CA VAL A 404 -17.93 -7.78 6.83
C VAL A 404 -17.32 -8.31 5.52
N ILE A 405 -16.29 -9.16 5.58
CA ILE A 405 -15.64 -9.66 4.35
C ILE A 405 -15.59 -11.20 4.32
N GLU A 406 -14.70 -11.85 5.07
CA GLU A 406 -14.54 -13.31 4.95
C GLU A 406 -15.71 -14.08 5.55
N GLU A 407 -16.17 -13.68 6.75
CA GLU A 407 -17.31 -14.34 7.40
C GLU A 407 -18.65 -14.08 6.67
N GLU A 408 -18.85 -12.87 6.13
CA GLU A 408 -20.06 -12.53 5.38
C GLU A 408 -20.14 -13.28 4.06
N LEU A 409 -19.03 -13.41 3.34
CA LEU A 409 -18.97 -14.15 2.09
C LEU A 409 -19.07 -15.66 2.31
N GLY A 410 -18.67 -16.18 3.49
CA GLY A 410 -18.78 -17.58 3.84
C GLY A 410 -18.19 -18.49 2.78
N ASP A 411 -18.98 -19.44 2.29
CA ASP A 411 -18.59 -20.39 1.24
C ASP A 411 -18.30 -19.73 -0.13
N GLN A 412 -18.70 -18.47 -0.32
CA GLN A 412 -18.38 -17.69 -1.52
C GLN A 412 -17.05 -16.95 -1.39
N ALA A 413 -16.43 -16.98 -0.21
CA ALA A 413 -15.12 -16.39 0.01
C ALA A 413 -14.07 -17.16 -0.78
N ARG A 414 -13.54 -16.53 -1.84
CA ARG A 414 -12.43 -17.08 -2.62
C ARG A 414 -11.14 -16.43 -2.15
N PHE A 415 -10.11 -17.23 -1.88
CA PHE A 415 -8.79 -16.75 -1.51
C PHE A 415 -7.85 -16.87 -2.71
N ALA A 416 -7.09 -15.80 -3.01
CA ALA A 416 -6.25 -15.75 -4.20
C ALA A 416 -5.14 -16.83 -4.22
N GLY A 417 -4.53 -17.12 -3.07
CA GLY A 417 -3.53 -18.16 -2.93
C GLY A 417 -2.41 -18.05 -3.97
N HIS A 418 -2.13 -19.14 -4.68
CA HIS A 418 -1.11 -19.18 -5.73
C HIS A 418 -1.41 -18.26 -6.93
N ASN A 419 -2.66 -17.86 -7.12
CA ASN A 419 -3.09 -16.94 -8.19
C ASN A 419 -3.08 -15.48 -7.77
N PHE A 420 -2.33 -15.12 -6.75
CA PHE A 420 -2.28 -13.76 -6.21
C PHE A 420 -1.92 -12.68 -7.26
N ARG A 421 -1.19 -13.05 -8.30
CA ARG A 421 -0.84 -12.14 -9.41
C ARG A 421 -1.99 -11.94 -10.41
N ASN A 422 -2.83 -12.94 -10.59
CA ASN A 422 -3.96 -12.89 -11.52
C ASN A 422 -5.16 -13.68 -10.95
N PRO A 423 -5.87 -13.13 -9.96
CA PRO A 423 -7.00 -13.82 -9.34
C PRO A 423 -8.19 -14.05 -10.27
N SER A 424 -8.28 -13.34 -11.39
CA SER A 424 -9.33 -13.55 -12.41
C SER A 424 -9.18 -14.88 -13.17
N ALA A 425 -8.02 -15.55 -13.02
CA ALA A 425 -7.77 -16.86 -13.63
C ALA A 425 -8.25 -18.04 -12.75
N LEU A 426 -8.92 -17.75 -11.61
CA LEU A 426 -9.45 -18.77 -10.68
C LEU A 426 -10.71 -19.45 -11.21
#